data_b2ee82e1b7b1e777de22dfa6f1ab4635
#
_entry.id   b2ee82e1b7b1e777de22dfa6f1ab4635
#
_cell.length_a   1.000
_cell.length_b   1.000
_cell.length_c   1.000
_cell.angle_alpha   90.00
_cell.angle_beta   90.00
_cell.angle_gamma   90.00
#
_symmetry.space_group_name_H-M   'P 1'
#
loop_
_entity.id
_entity.type
_entity.pdbx_description
1 polymer ?
#
loop_
_entity_poly.entity_id
_entity_poly.type
_entity_poly.pdbx_seq_one_letter_code
_entity_poly.pdbx_strand_id
1 'polypeptide(L)'
;MKKVICAILILCLSLCISGCGEKYKKFTDYSFDYFDTATSIIGYEKSEEVFKEKSKIIKEKLSEYHKLYTIYSRYEGVNNIYAINNSETAVDVDPKITELLSFSKEMYKITNGKVNVAMGSVLSLWHKYREEGLNDPSKA
;
A
#
# COMPACT_ATOMS: atom_id res chain seq x y z
N MET A 1 -57.35 -13.62 -28.96
CA MET A 1 -56.85 -13.30 -27.61
C MET A 1 -55.61 -14.11 -27.24
N LYS A 2 -55.61 -15.45 -27.28
CA LYS A 2 -54.40 -16.26 -26.91
C LYS A 2 -53.13 -15.91 -27.70
N LYS A 3 -53.23 -15.69 -29.02
CA LYS A 3 -52.04 -15.32 -29.85
C LYS A 3 -51.46 -13.95 -29.51
N VAL A 4 -52.28 -12.99 -29.11
CA VAL A 4 -51.85 -11.65 -28.70
C VAL A 4 -51.14 -11.71 -27.35
N ILE A 5 -51.65 -12.50 -26.43
CA ILE A 5 -51.05 -12.71 -25.10
C ILE A 5 -49.69 -13.39 -25.24
N CYS A 6 -49.54 -14.40 -26.11
CA CYS A 6 -48.26 -15.03 -26.39
C CYS A 6 -47.23 -14.04 -27.00
N ALA A 7 -47.67 -13.17 -27.91
CA ALA A 7 -46.79 -12.17 -28.51
C ALA A 7 -46.30 -11.14 -27.48
N ILE A 8 -47.15 -10.69 -26.56
CA ILE A 8 -46.78 -9.78 -25.47
C ILE A 8 -45.82 -10.47 -24.49
N LEU A 9 -46.06 -11.72 -24.14
CA LEU A 9 -45.15 -12.49 -23.28
C LEU A 9 -43.74 -12.67 -23.90
N ILE A 10 -43.66 -12.96 -25.19
CA ILE A 10 -42.37 -13.08 -25.90
C ILE A 10 -41.68 -11.73 -25.95
N LEU A 11 -42.38 -10.62 -26.17
CA LEU A 11 -41.82 -9.28 -26.16
C LEU A 11 -41.33 -8.90 -24.77
N CYS A 12 -42.05 -9.20 -23.70
CA CYS A 12 -41.58 -8.98 -22.32
C CYS A 12 -40.37 -9.84 -21.98
N LEU A 13 -40.33 -11.11 -22.39
CA LEU A 13 -39.15 -11.97 -22.18
C LEU A 13 -37.92 -11.45 -22.92
N SER A 14 -38.07 -10.95 -24.15
CA SER A 14 -36.94 -10.39 -24.92
C SER A 14 -36.39 -9.10 -24.30
N LEU A 15 -37.21 -8.29 -23.64
CA LEU A 15 -36.76 -7.09 -22.91
C LEU A 15 -36.00 -7.43 -21.61
N CYS A 16 -36.27 -8.56 -20.98
CA CYS A 16 -35.59 -8.99 -19.76
C CYS A 16 -34.17 -9.53 -20.02
N ILE A 17 -33.83 -9.91 -21.26
CA ILE A 17 -32.52 -10.47 -21.60
C ILE A 17 -31.49 -9.35 -21.88
N SER A 18 -31.88 -8.10 -22.01
CA SER A 18 -31.01 -6.94 -22.28
C SER A 18 -30.23 -6.44 -21.06
N GLY A 19 -30.26 -7.16 -19.96
CA GLY A 19 -29.47 -6.85 -18.75
C GLY A 19 -27.99 -7.15 -18.92
N CYS A 20 -27.35 -6.58 -19.95
CA CYS A 20 -25.89 -6.60 -20.09
C CYS A 20 -25.30 -5.56 -19.12
N GLY A 21 -25.22 -5.91 -17.84
CA GLY A 21 -24.49 -5.11 -16.87
C GLY A 21 -23.04 -4.95 -17.34
N GLU A 22 -22.50 -3.75 -17.24
CA GLU A 22 -21.09 -3.50 -17.53
C GLU A 22 -20.23 -4.49 -16.75
N LYS A 23 -19.42 -5.27 -17.47
CA LYS A 23 -18.57 -6.30 -16.87
C LYS A 23 -17.34 -5.64 -16.29
N TYR A 24 -17.13 -5.78 -14.98
CA TYR A 24 -15.87 -5.45 -14.34
C TYR A 24 -14.76 -6.39 -14.84
N LYS A 25 -13.59 -5.81 -15.13
CA LYS A 25 -12.39 -6.55 -15.51
C LYS A 25 -11.36 -6.40 -14.42
N LYS A 26 -10.55 -7.43 -14.22
CA LYS A 26 -9.41 -7.40 -13.31
C LYS A 26 -8.26 -6.66 -13.97
N PHE A 27 -7.71 -5.66 -13.28
CA PHE A 27 -6.48 -4.95 -13.64
C PHE A 27 -5.47 -5.10 -12.52
N THR A 28 -4.19 -5.03 -12.89
CA THR A 28 -3.08 -5.11 -11.94
C THR A 28 -2.01 -4.10 -12.32
N ASP A 29 -1.50 -3.40 -11.32
CA ASP A 29 -0.39 -2.46 -11.44
C ASP A 29 0.69 -2.83 -10.42
N TYR A 30 1.95 -2.75 -10.81
CA TYR A 30 3.09 -3.11 -9.99
C TYR A 30 4.00 -1.89 -9.77
N SER A 31 4.65 -1.83 -8.60
CA SER A 31 5.69 -0.85 -8.30
C SER A 31 6.70 -1.47 -7.34
N PHE A 32 7.96 -1.02 -7.46
CA PHE A 32 9.07 -1.34 -6.54
C PHE A 32 9.59 -0.09 -5.83
N ASP A 33 8.85 1.02 -5.92
CA ASP A 33 9.30 2.35 -5.48
C ASP A 33 9.06 2.61 -3.99
N TYR A 34 8.33 1.71 -3.29
CA TYR A 34 7.87 1.97 -1.93
C TYR A 34 8.33 0.87 -0.96
N PHE A 35 8.86 1.29 0.19
CA PHE A 35 9.20 0.43 1.33
C PHE A 35 10.15 -0.73 1.02
N ASP A 36 11.01 -0.58 0.01
CA ASP A 36 11.94 -1.61 -0.48
C ASP A 36 11.27 -2.97 -0.74
N THR A 37 10.03 -2.94 -1.20
CA THR A 37 9.23 -4.13 -1.48
C THR A 37 8.54 -4.08 -2.84
N ALA A 38 8.14 -5.26 -3.33
CA ALA A 38 7.24 -5.35 -4.47
C ALA A 38 5.81 -5.03 -4.04
N THR A 39 5.24 -3.97 -4.60
CA THR A 39 3.86 -3.55 -4.38
C THR A 39 3.00 -3.98 -5.57
N SER A 40 1.86 -4.63 -5.31
CA SER A 40 0.87 -4.99 -6.31
C SER A 40 -0.48 -4.37 -5.96
N ILE A 41 -1.04 -3.58 -6.89
CA ILE A 41 -2.37 -2.98 -6.79
C ILE A 41 -3.28 -3.76 -7.72
N ILE A 42 -4.31 -4.39 -7.18
CA ILE A 42 -5.28 -5.17 -7.92
C ILE A 42 -6.65 -4.53 -7.77
N GLY A 43 -7.32 -4.28 -8.89
CA GLY A 43 -8.67 -3.71 -8.91
C GLY A 43 -9.57 -4.37 -9.94
N TYR A 44 -10.87 -4.26 -9.71
CA TYR A 44 -11.91 -4.69 -10.66
C TYR A 44 -12.67 -3.44 -11.08
N GLU A 45 -12.47 -3.02 -12.33
CA GLU A 45 -13.02 -1.79 -12.88
C GLU A 45 -13.68 -1.99 -14.24
N LYS A 46 -14.51 -1.04 -14.64
CA LYS A 46 -15.17 -1.06 -15.95
C LYS A 46 -14.20 -0.79 -17.10
N SER A 47 -13.18 0.03 -16.85
CA SER A 47 -12.14 0.34 -17.83
C SER A 47 -10.75 0.45 -17.18
N GLU A 48 -9.73 0.38 -18.02
CA GLU A 48 -8.33 0.52 -17.60
C GLU A 48 -8.02 1.95 -17.12
N GLU A 49 -8.66 2.95 -17.75
CA GLU A 49 -8.47 4.36 -17.40
C GLU A 49 -8.92 4.63 -15.95
N VAL A 50 -10.11 4.15 -15.59
CA VAL A 50 -10.64 4.28 -14.21
C VAL A 50 -9.73 3.57 -13.22
N PHE A 51 -9.21 2.38 -13.58
CA PHE A 51 -8.25 1.68 -12.74
C PHE A 51 -6.96 2.47 -12.56
N LYS A 52 -6.40 3.02 -13.64
CA LYS A 52 -5.15 3.81 -13.61
C LYS A 52 -5.28 5.07 -12.75
N GLU A 53 -6.41 5.77 -12.81
CA GLU A 53 -6.69 6.93 -11.96
C GLU A 53 -6.68 6.53 -10.47
N LYS A 54 -7.36 5.45 -10.11
CA LYS A 54 -7.40 4.94 -8.73
C LYS A 54 -6.02 4.45 -8.28
N SER A 55 -5.31 3.72 -9.13
CA SER A 55 -3.96 3.25 -8.86
C SER A 55 -3.00 4.42 -8.62
N LYS A 56 -3.11 5.51 -9.39
CA LYS A 56 -2.33 6.73 -9.19
C LYS A 56 -2.54 7.33 -7.80
N ILE A 57 -3.80 7.47 -7.36
CA ILE A 57 -4.13 7.98 -6.02
C ILE A 57 -3.51 7.10 -4.93
N ILE A 58 -3.58 5.78 -5.07
CA ILE A 58 -2.98 4.82 -4.13
C ILE A 58 -1.45 5.01 -4.10
N LYS A 59 -0.81 5.10 -5.26
CA LYS A 59 0.64 5.31 -5.37
C LYS A 59 1.10 6.64 -4.75
N GLU A 60 0.34 7.71 -4.92
CA GLU A 60 0.59 9.00 -4.27
C GLU A 60 0.57 8.86 -2.75
N LYS A 61 -0.41 8.13 -2.19
CA LYS A 61 -0.48 7.84 -0.76
C LYS A 61 0.66 6.93 -0.28
N LEU A 62 1.01 5.91 -1.03
CA LEU A 62 2.16 5.05 -0.69
C LEU A 62 3.47 5.86 -0.69
N SER A 63 3.65 6.77 -1.65
CA SER A 63 4.80 7.68 -1.70
C SER A 63 4.85 8.61 -0.48
N GLU A 64 3.71 9.17 -0.07
CA GLU A 64 3.61 9.99 1.14
C GLU A 64 4.07 9.22 2.38
N TYR A 65 3.52 8.04 2.63
CA TYR A 65 3.89 7.21 3.77
C TYR A 65 5.32 6.70 3.70
N HIS A 66 5.82 6.34 2.51
CA HIS A 66 7.21 5.94 2.32
C HIS A 66 8.17 7.05 2.77
N LYS A 67 7.91 8.30 2.36
CA LYS A 67 8.74 9.44 2.77
C LYS A 67 8.68 9.73 4.27
N LEU A 68 7.51 9.54 4.90
CA LEU A 68 7.34 9.76 6.34
C LEU A 68 8.00 8.67 7.18
N TYR A 69 7.92 7.41 6.76
CA TYR A 69 8.29 6.27 7.59
C TYR A 69 9.68 5.70 7.29
N THR A 70 10.36 6.18 6.25
CA THR A 70 11.72 5.71 5.95
C THR A 70 12.69 6.04 7.07
N ILE A 71 13.56 5.07 7.37
CA ILE A 71 14.68 5.20 8.33
C ILE A 71 16.01 5.37 7.62
N TYR A 72 16.06 5.32 6.29
CA TYR A 72 17.30 5.26 5.51
C TYR A 72 17.71 6.59 4.90
N SER A 73 16.76 7.47 4.61
CA SER A 73 17.05 8.70 3.89
C SER A 73 16.22 9.89 4.37
N ARG A 74 16.80 11.08 4.21
CA ARG A 74 16.14 12.35 4.45
C ARG A 74 15.46 12.81 3.16
N TYR A 75 14.25 13.34 3.27
CA TYR A 75 13.57 14.07 2.21
C TYR A 75 13.49 15.54 2.57
N GLU A 76 13.74 16.41 1.58
CA GLU A 76 13.67 17.85 1.78
C GLU A 76 12.26 18.27 2.22
N GLY A 77 12.19 19.10 3.25
CA GLY A 77 10.92 19.57 3.82
C GLY A 77 10.12 18.52 4.59
N VAL A 78 10.65 17.30 4.80
CA VAL A 78 9.96 16.22 5.52
C VAL A 78 10.75 15.80 6.76
N ASN A 79 10.18 16.00 7.93
CA ASN A 79 10.68 15.44 9.18
C ASN A 79 10.12 14.02 9.33
N ASN A 80 10.89 13.04 8.89
CA ASN A 80 10.52 11.63 8.88
C ASN A 80 11.21 10.85 10.03
N ILE A 81 11.03 9.53 10.08
CA ILE A 81 11.66 8.67 11.09
C ILE A 81 13.19 8.78 11.04
N TYR A 82 13.79 8.91 9.84
CA TYR A 82 15.23 9.16 9.72
C TYR A 82 15.65 10.44 10.43
N ALA A 83 14.89 11.54 10.28
CA ALA A 83 15.18 12.79 10.94
C ALA A 83 15.10 12.68 12.48
N ILE A 84 14.12 11.93 13.00
CA ILE A 84 13.99 11.63 14.43
C ILE A 84 15.21 10.86 14.94
N ASN A 85 15.59 9.80 14.25
CA ASN A 85 16.70 8.92 14.65
C ASN A 85 18.08 9.61 14.64
N ASN A 86 18.21 10.69 13.87
CA ASN A 86 19.49 11.44 13.72
C ASN A 86 19.45 12.83 14.37
N SER A 87 18.47 13.13 15.21
CA SER A 87 18.36 14.39 15.93
C SER A 87 18.70 14.21 17.42
N GLU A 88 19.45 15.14 17.96
CA GLU A 88 19.74 15.21 19.40
C GLU A 88 18.63 15.98 20.17
N THR A 89 17.71 16.61 19.45
CA THR A 89 16.62 17.43 20.03
C THR A 89 15.28 16.93 19.55
N ALA A 90 14.21 17.41 20.19
CA ALA A 90 12.83 17.13 19.77
C ALA A 90 12.61 17.62 18.32
N VAL A 91 11.96 16.79 17.51
CA VAL A 91 11.64 17.07 16.11
C VAL A 91 10.13 17.19 15.98
N ASP A 92 9.66 18.28 15.38
CA ASP A 92 8.25 18.43 15.01
C ASP A 92 7.97 17.59 13.78
N VAL A 93 6.97 16.71 13.84
CA VAL A 93 6.70 15.69 12.82
C VAL A 93 5.23 15.67 12.42
N ASP A 94 4.95 15.11 11.24
CA ASP A 94 3.58 14.85 10.79
C ASP A 94 2.82 13.97 11.81
N PRO A 95 1.55 14.28 12.13
CA PRO A 95 0.73 13.49 13.06
C PRO A 95 0.68 11.99 12.73
N LYS A 96 0.78 11.59 11.46
CA LYS A 96 0.83 10.19 11.04
C LYS A 96 2.01 9.42 11.64
N ILE A 97 3.13 10.10 11.88
CA ILE A 97 4.29 9.48 12.55
C ILE A 97 3.99 9.25 14.03
N THR A 98 3.39 10.23 14.72
CA THR A 98 3.01 10.07 16.12
C THR A 98 1.94 9.02 16.32
N GLU A 99 0.99 8.90 15.40
CA GLU A 99 -0.02 7.84 15.38
C GLU A 99 0.63 6.46 15.23
N LEU A 100 1.55 6.30 14.26
CA LEU A 100 2.29 5.06 14.05
C LEU A 100 3.08 4.65 15.29
N LEU A 101 3.81 5.58 15.90
CA LEU A 101 4.61 5.32 17.09
C LEU A 101 3.74 4.97 18.31
N SER A 102 2.59 5.64 18.45
CA SER A 102 1.63 5.35 19.51
C SER A 102 1.02 3.96 19.36
N PHE A 103 0.60 3.60 18.14
CA PHE A 103 0.12 2.27 17.80
C PHE A 103 1.20 1.21 18.04
N SER A 104 2.44 1.48 17.65
CA SER A 104 3.57 0.56 17.88
C SER A 104 3.84 0.32 19.36
N LYS A 105 3.69 1.35 20.20
CA LYS A 105 3.81 1.23 21.66
C LYS A 105 2.68 0.38 22.26
N GLU A 106 1.48 0.48 21.73
CA GLU A 106 0.36 -0.37 22.11
C GLU A 106 0.63 -1.84 21.71
N MET A 107 1.07 -2.06 20.48
CA MET A 107 1.43 -3.40 19.99
C MET A 107 2.55 -4.04 20.81
N TYR A 108 3.55 -3.27 21.22
CA TYR A 108 4.59 -3.75 22.14
C TYR A 108 3.98 -4.33 23.43
N LYS A 109 3.02 -3.63 24.03
CA LYS A 109 2.35 -4.09 25.26
C LYS A 109 1.50 -5.34 25.02
N ILE A 110 0.62 -5.31 23.98
CA ILE A 110 -0.30 -6.41 23.68
C ILE A 110 0.46 -7.70 23.32
N THR A 111 1.58 -7.58 22.62
CA THR A 111 2.39 -8.71 22.18
C THR A 111 3.44 -9.14 23.18
N ASN A 112 3.46 -8.56 24.38
CA ASN A 112 4.46 -8.79 25.40
C ASN A 112 5.90 -8.63 24.88
N GLY A 113 6.14 -7.50 24.17
CA GLY A 113 7.45 -7.11 23.63
C GLY A 113 7.86 -7.79 22.32
N LYS A 114 7.04 -8.66 21.73
CA LYS A 114 7.37 -9.33 20.45
C LYS A 114 7.33 -8.36 19.25
N VAL A 115 6.50 -7.34 19.29
CA VAL A 115 6.53 -6.21 18.35
C VAL A 115 7.27 -5.07 19.01
N ASN A 116 8.46 -4.74 18.51
CA ASN A 116 9.29 -3.68 19.07
C ASN A 116 9.92 -2.85 17.96
N VAL A 117 9.44 -1.61 17.79
CA VAL A 117 9.97 -0.67 16.78
C VAL A 117 11.28 0.00 17.21
N ALA A 118 11.69 -0.11 18.48
CA ALA A 118 12.93 0.45 19.00
C ALA A 118 14.17 -0.46 18.76
N MET A 119 14.04 -1.48 17.90
CA MET A 119 15.14 -2.41 17.58
C MET A 119 16.08 -1.92 16.46
N GLY A 120 15.99 -0.67 16.05
CA GLY A 120 16.75 -0.13 14.91
C GLY A 120 18.27 -0.34 15.04
N SER A 121 18.84 -0.15 16.24
CA SER A 121 20.28 -0.37 16.50
C SER A 121 20.69 -1.83 16.33
N VAL A 122 19.84 -2.77 16.68
CA VAL A 122 20.11 -4.22 16.48
C VAL A 122 19.93 -4.59 15.01
N LEU A 123 18.84 -4.11 14.38
CA LEU A 123 18.54 -4.41 12.97
C LEU A 123 19.58 -3.79 12.02
N SER A 124 20.20 -2.67 12.37
CA SER A 124 21.27 -2.05 11.58
C SER A 124 22.50 -2.94 11.43
N LEU A 125 22.81 -3.78 12.43
CA LEU A 125 23.89 -4.77 12.33
C LEU A 125 23.57 -5.82 11.27
N TRP A 126 22.34 -6.36 11.26
CA TRP A 126 21.89 -7.32 10.26
C TRP A 126 21.85 -6.71 8.85
N HIS A 127 21.45 -5.46 8.74
CA HIS A 127 21.45 -4.74 7.48
C HIS A 127 22.86 -4.63 6.91
N LYS A 128 23.83 -4.23 7.74
CA LYS A 128 25.25 -4.15 7.37
C LYS A 128 25.78 -5.51 6.90
N TYR A 129 25.56 -6.59 7.65
CA TYR A 129 26.01 -7.93 7.26
C TYR A 129 25.36 -8.40 5.96
N ARG A 130 24.10 -8.09 5.73
CA ARG A 130 23.43 -8.41 4.46
C ARG A 130 24.06 -7.67 3.29
N GLU A 131 24.37 -6.39 3.43
CA GLU A 131 25.03 -5.61 2.38
C GLU A 131 26.45 -6.10 2.11
N GLU A 132 27.20 -6.39 3.16
CA GLU A 132 28.54 -6.97 3.03
C GLU A 132 28.51 -8.35 2.35
N GLY A 133 27.55 -9.21 2.68
CA GLY A 133 27.36 -10.52 2.05
C GLY A 133 26.92 -10.43 0.58
N LEU A 134 26.10 -9.45 0.22
CA LEU A 134 25.71 -9.20 -1.17
C LEU A 134 26.90 -8.69 -2.02
N ASN A 135 27.85 -7.97 -1.40
CA ASN A 135 29.02 -7.43 -2.08
C ASN A 135 30.21 -8.43 -2.08
N ASP A 136 30.19 -9.46 -1.25
CA ASP A 136 31.20 -10.51 -1.17
C ASP A 136 30.55 -11.89 -1.13
N PRO A 137 30.38 -12.55 -2.30
CA PRO A 137 29.74 -13.88 -2.41
C PRO A 137 30.46 -14.98 -1.60
N SER A 138 31.70 -14.76 -1.18
CA SER A 138 32.45 -15.72 -0.35
C SER A 138 32.01 -15.73 1.12
N LYS A 139 31.20 -14.76 1.54
CA LYS A 139 30.69 -14.59 2.91
C LYS A 139 29.21 -14.89 3.05
N ALA A 140 28.53 -15.33 1.96
CA ALA A 140 27.12 -15.65 1.95
C ALA A 140 26.85 -17.12 2.35
#